data_140afcc53f683664760be7f25d91fcba
#
_entry.id   140afcc53f683664760be7f25d91fcba
#
_cell.length_a   1.000
_cell.length_b   1.000
_cell.length_c   1.000
_cell.angle_alpha   90.00
_cell.angle_beta   90.00
_cell.angle_gamma   90.00
#
_symmetry.space_group_name_H-M   'P 1'
#
loop_
_entity.id
_entity.type
_entity.pdbx_description
1 polymer ?
#
loop_
_entity_poly.entity_id
_entity_poly.type
_entity_poly.pdbx_seq_one_letter_code
_entity_poly.pdbx_strand_id
1 'polypeptide(L)'
;MRLGRRDFVKYLAVAGSALGSVVRGQAQPQASRMVTGKTYNVAVIGAGVFGAWTAYHLMRAGQKVVLLDAYGPGNSRASSGGESRIIRMGYGLDEIYTRWSMRSLRLWQEFFGRTGRPLFHRTGVLWMAGEDGRYEQSTLETLTKLGVQFERLGRPELEKRFPQIAFGKVKWGLYEPDSGALLARRAVQAVVEEAVRNGVDYLPEAVETPAGQGKLSAVTTRSGKGVRAGSYVFACGPWLGKIFPELLGERIFPTRQEIFFFGVPAGDQRFAPPAMPTWICLADDMYGVPDMESRGFKVGLDRHGPAFDPDIGRRVVTAESLELARKYVAERFPALKDAPVVETRVCQYENTSNGDFLIDRHSAFENVWLVGGGSGHGFKHGPALGEYVAAQLTAGGPAEPRFSLATKQKVQKRAVF
;
A
#
# COMPACT_ATOMS: atom_id res chain seq x y z
N MET A 1 10.95 -19.65 -47.60
CA MET A 1 10.55 -21.06 -47.44
C MET A 1 9.53 -21.09 -46.31
N ARG A 2 8.23 -21.23 -46.65
CA ARG A 2 7.11 -21.20 -45.70
C ARG A 2 6.86 -22.64 -45.24
N LEU A 3 7.01 -22.91 -43.95
CA LEU A 3 6.61 -24.18 -43.35
C LEU A 3 5.13 -24.07 -42.91
N GLY A 4 4.34 -25.02 -43.38
CA GLY A 4 2.90 -25.03 -43.27
C GLY A 4 2.43 -25.73 -41.99
N ARG A 5 1.22 -25.36 -41.57
CA ARG A 5 0.48 -25.75 -40.35
C ARG A 5 0.09 -27.23 -40.20
N ARG A 6 0.72 -28.18 -40.87
CA ARG A 6 0.28 -29.60 -40.97
C ARG A 6 1.14 -30.63 -40.24
N ASP A 7 2.25 -30.26 -39.58
CA ASP A 7 3.17 -31.23 -38.98
C ASP A 7 3.08 -31.35 -37.43
N PHE A 8 2.02 -30.80 -36.81
CA PHE A 8 1.87 -30.84 -35.34
C PHE A 8 0.89 -31.91 -34.80
N VAL A 9 0.41 -32.83 -35.62
CA VAL A 9 -0.63 -33.80 -35.21
C VAL A 9 -0.19 -35.29 -35.36
N LYS A 10 1.07 -35.62 -35.28
CA LYS A 10 1.53 -37.02 -35.39
C LYS A 10 2.36 -37.58 -34.23
N TYR A 11 2.12 -37.16 -32.99
CA TYR A 11 2.69 -37.85 -31.83
C TYR A 11 1.68 -38.01 -30.69
N LEU A 12 0.59 -38.72 -30.94
CA LEU A 12 -0.29 -39.24 -29.91
C LEU A 12 -1.00 -40.51 -30.44
N ALA A 13 -0.39 -41.65 -30.29
CA ALA A 13 -1.05 -42.95 -30.16
C ALA A 13 -0.02 -44.08 -30.10
N VAL A 14 0.39 -44.52 -28.94
CA VAL A 14 0.58 -45.92 -28.61
C VAL A 14 0.15 -46.11 -27.16
N ALA A 15 -1.04 -46.65 -26.96
CA ALA A 15 -1.51 -47.20 -25.72
C ALA A 15 -1.08 -48.65 -25.59
N GLY A 16 -0.53 -49.01 -24.46
CA GLY A 16 -0.21 -50.39 -24.12
C GLY A 16 -0.70 -50.67 -22.69
N SER A 17 -1.77 -51.45 -22.60
CA SER A 17 -2.34 -52.01 -21.38
C SER A 17 -1.41 -52.98 -20.66
N ALA A 18 -1.22 -52.89 -19.36
CA ALA A 18 -0.80 -53.96 -18.48
C ALA A 18 -1.32 -53.79 -17.05
N LEU A 19 -1.90 -54.81 -16.59
CA LEU A 19 -2.57 -55.19 -15.34
C LEU A 19 -1.84 -54.81 -14.05
N GLY A 20 -2.68 -54.70 -13.02
CA GLY A 20 -2.42 -54.29 -11.67
C GLY A 20 -1.35 -55.01 -10.87
N SER A 21 -0.80 -54.25 -9.95
CA SER A 21 -0.24 -54.75 -8.70
C SER A 21 -0.46 -53.69 -7.62
N VAL A 22 -1.11 -54.08 -6.56
CA VAL A 22 -1.28 -53.35 -5.31
C VAL A 22 0.09 -53.09 -4.73
N VAL A 23 0.59 -51.87 -4.83
CA VAL A 23 1.80 -51.42 -4.10
C VAL A 23 1.35 -50.66 -2.88
N ARG A 24 1.62 -51.24 -1.70
CA ARG A 24 1.57 -50.60 -0.38
C ARG A 24 2.21 -49.24 -0.43
N GLY A 25 1.52 -48.23 0.10
CA GLY A 25 2.01 -46.88 0.24
C GLY A 25 3.35 -46.84 0.99
N GLN A 26 4.42 -46.65 0.26
CA GLN A 26 5.67 -46.14 0.82
C GLN A 26 5.50 -44.63 0.95
N ALA A 27 5.58 -44.12 2.19
CA ALA A 27 5.72 -42.71 2.45
C ALA A 27 6.88 -42.19 1.59
N GLN A 28 6.60 -41.27 0.65
CA GLN A 28 7.67 -40.57 -0.07
C GLN A 28 8.59 -39.93 0.96
N PRO A 29 9.91 -40.06 0.85
CA PRO A 29 10.82 -39.35 1.72
C PRO A 29 10.55 -37.86 1.54
N GLN A 30 10.23 -37.15 2.64
CA GLN A 30 10.21 -35.69 2.65
C GLN A 30 11.55 -35.22 2.06
N ALA A 31 11.49 -34.59 0.91
CA ALA A 31 12.66 -33.96 0.31
C ALA A 31 13.33 -33.11 1.40
N SER A 32 14.59 -33.35 1.71
CA SER A 32 15.34 -32.64 2.72
C SER A 32 15.31 -31.15 2.34
N ARG A 33 14.51 -30.36 3.09
CA ARG A 33 14.38 -28.92 2.87
C ARG A 33 15.76 -28.29 3.08
N MET A 34 16.34 -27.75 2.02
CA MET A 34 17.63 -27.05 2.13
C MET A 34 17.42 -25.78 2.96
N VAL A 35 18.01 -25.73 4.15
CA VAL A 35 18.02 -24.57 5.00
C VAL A 35 19.20 -23.68 4.59
N THR A 36 18.98 -22.37 4.41
CA THR A 36 20.09 -21.44 4.20
C THR A 36 21.02 -21.51 5.41
N GLY A 37 22.33 -21.60 5.20
CA GLY A 37 23.32 -21.70 6.28
C GLY A 37 23.39 -20.48 7.21
N LYS A 38 22.72 -19.36 6.81
CA LYS A 38 22.65 -18.12 7.58
C LYS A 38 21.46 -18.14 8.57
N THR A 39 21.68 -17.59 9.75
CA THR A 39 20.62 -17.29 10.72
C THR A 39 20.50 -15.78 10.89
N TYR A 40 19.26 -15.28 10.87
CA TYR A 40 18.93 -13.85 11.00
C TYR A 40 18.35 -13.55 12.38
N ASN A 41 18.43 -12.28 12.81
CA ASN A 41 17.66 -11.83 13.96
C ASN A 41 16.18 -11.75 13.59
N VAL A 42 15.88 -11.14 12.39
CA VAL A 42 14.52 -10.96 11.92
C VAL A 42 14.41 -11.30 10.44
N ALA A 43 13.38 -12.07 10.08
CA ALA A 43 12.92 -12.24 8.73
C ALA A 43 11.66 -11.40 8.52
N VAL A 44 11.69 -10.49 7.53
CA VAL A 44 10.54 -9.66 7.13
C VAL A 44 9.99 -10.21 5.82
N ILE A 45 8.72 -10.57 5.80
CA ILE A 45 8.01 -11.15 4.65
C ILE A 45 7.06 -10.11 4.06
N GLY A 46 7.35 -9.69 2.82
CA GLY A 46 6.68 -8.61 2.11
C GLY A 46 7.52 -7.34 2.02
N ALA A 47 7.87 -6.92 0.79
CA ALA A 47 8.61 -5.69 0.49
C ALA A 47 7.69 -4.56 0.00
N GLY A 48 6.47 -4.50 0.53
CA GLY A 48 5.61 -3.32 0.49
C GLY A 48 6.13 -2.22 1.42
N VAL A 49 5.42 -1.09 1.49
CA VAL A 49 5.88 0.06 2.30
C VAL A 49 6.10 -0.27 3.77
N PHE A 50 5.26 -1.14 4.36
CA PHE A 50 5.39 -1.53 5.76
C PHE A 50 6.61 -2.42 6.00
N GLY A 51 6.76 -3.47 5.19
CA GLY A 51 7.91 -4.38 5.34
C GLY A 51 9.23 -3.73 4.96
N ALA A 52 9.28 -2.91 3.92
CA ALA A 52 10.47 -2.19 3.52
C ALA A 52 10.99 -1.27 4.64
N TRP A 53 10.12 -0.45 5.24
CA TRP A 53 10.51 0.42 6.35
C TRP A 53 10.82 -0.35 7.63
N THR A 54 10.11 -1.44 7.92
CA THR A 54 10.42 -2.32 9.05
C THR A 54 11.82 -2.91 8.91
N ALA A 55 12.15 -3.48 7.74
CA ALA A 55 13.48 -4.02 7.47
C ALA A 55 14.57 -2.94 7.57
N TYR A 56 14.29 -1.74 7.04
CA TYR A 56 15.18 -0.60 7.11
C TYR A 56 15.47 -0.17 8.55
N HIS A 57 14.45 0.01 9.40
CA HIS A 57 14.65 0.41 10.79
C HIS A 57 15.31 -0.68 11.63
N LEU A 58 14.98 -1.96 11.42
CA LEU A 58 15.66 -3.09 12.07
C LEU A 58 17.15 -3.13 11.71
N MET A 59 17.49 -2.96 10.44
CA MET A 59 18.89 -2.86 9.99
C MET A 59 19.60 -1.68 10.66
N ARG A 60 18.93 -0.51 10.72
CA ARG A 60 19.46 0.68 11.41
C ARG A 60 19.68 0.45 12.91
N ALA A 61 18.89 -0.44 13.53
CA ALA A 61 19.05 -0.90 14.91
C ALA A 61 20.10 -2.03 15.08
N GLY A 62 20.91 -2.29 14.05
CA GLY A 62 21.98 -3.29 14.10
C GLY A 62 21.52 -4.74 13.99
N GLN A 63 20.27 -4.99 13.58
CA GLN A 63 19.77 -6.36 13.44
C GLN A 63 20.23 -6.98 12.11
N LYS A 64 20.53 -8.28 12.14
CA LYS A 64 20.71 -9.09 10.91
C LYS A 64 19.34 -9.41 10.33
N VAL A 65 19.00 -8.78 9.21
CA VAL A 65 17.68 -8.85 8.58
C VAL A 65 17.74 -9.56 7.24
N VAL A 66 16.75 -10.42 6.97
CA VAL A 66 16.42 -10.88 5.63
C VAL A 66 15.03 -10.36 5.26
N LEU A 67 14.91 -9.80 4.06
CA LEU A 67 13.65 -9.33 3.46
C LEU A 67 13.25 -10.27 2.33
N LEU A 68 12.05 -10.85 2.40
CA LEU A 68 11.51 -11.74 1.36
C LEU A 68 10.30 -11.08 0.69
N ASP A 69 10.20 -11.21 -0.64
CA ASP A 69 9.00 -10.78 -1.38
C ASP A 69 8.82 -11.63 -2.63
N ALA A 70 7.57 -12.03 -2.89
CA ALA A 70 7.23 -12.90 -4.01
C ALA A 70 7.38 -12.23 -5.39
N TYR A 71 7.25 -10.91 -5.47
CA TYR A 71 7.09 -10.17 -6.73
C TYR A 71 8.03 -8.97 -6.87
N GLY A 72 8.79 -8.65 -5.83
CA GLY A 72 9.71 -7.53 -5.76
C GLY A 72 9.15 -6.27 -5.11
N PRO A 73 10.04 -5.33 -4.71
CA PRO A 73 9.68 -4.13 -3.98
C PRO A 73 8.73 -3.22 -4.76
N GLY A 74 7.62 -2.84 -4.16
CA GLY A 74 6.66 -1.94 -4.78
C GLY A 74 6.16 -2.44 -6.14
N ASN A 75 6.06 -3.75 -6.34
CA ASN A 75 5.62 -4.36 -7.61
C ASN A 75 4.18 -3.94 -7.99
N SER A 76 3.82 -4.16 -9.25
CA SER A 76 2.52 -3.70 -9.79
C SER A 76 1.30 -4.39 -9.15
N ARG A 77 1.46 -5.51 -8.48
CA ARG A 77 0.39 -6.24 -7.80
C ARG A 77 0.18 -5.74 -6.37
N ALA A 78 1.21 -5.13 -5.77
CA ALA A 78 1.15 -4.64 -4.39
C ALA A 78 0.30 -3.36 -4.26
N SER A 79 -0.32 -3.15 -3.10
CA SER A 79 -0.97 -1.88 -2.75
C SER A 79 0.00 -0.70 -2.79
N SER A 80 1.28 -0.93 -2.51
CA SER A 80 2.37 0.05 -2.61
C SER A 80 2.86 0.30 -4.03
N GLY A 81 2.41 -0.47 -5.02
CA GLY A 81 2.94 -0.45 -6.39
C GLY A 81 2.41 0.67 -7.30
N GLY A 82 1.58 1.59 -6.81
CA GLY A 82 1.09 2.74 -7.58
C GLY A 82 2.14 3.81 -7.80
N GLU A 83 1.87 4.74 -8.73
CA GLU A 83 2.82 5.79 -9.08
C GLU A 83 2.96 6.83 -7.96
N SER A 84 1.84 7.28 -7.41
CA SER A 84 1.83 8.30 -6.37
C SER A 84 0.91 7.95 -5.21
N ARG A 85 1.20 8.52 -4.03
CA ARG A 85 0.35 8.48 -2.83
C ARG A 85 0.37 9.84 -2.14
N ILE A 86 -0.77 10.21 -1.58
CA ILE A 86 -0.91 11.43 -0.79
C ILE A 86 -0.23 11.24 0.57
N ILE A 87 0.52 12.26 1.02
CA ILE A 87 0.90 12.42 2.40
C ILE A 87 0.25 13.70 2.91
N ARG A 88 -0.54 13.59 3.97
CA ARG A 88 -1.39 14.60 4.57
C ARG A 88 -1.47 14.43 6.08
N MET A 89 -1.78 15.50 6.79
CA MET A 89 -1.86 15.51 8.25
C MET A 89 -3.31 15.39 8.76
N GLY A 90 -4.30 15.74 7.93
CA GLY A 90 -5.71 15.72 8.31
C GLY A 90 -6.25 14.32 8.54
N TYR A 91 -6.80 14.08 9.76
CA TYR A 91 -7.41 12.81 10.18
C TYR A 91 -8.63 13.01 11.09
N GLY A 92 -9.36 14.13 10.94
CA GLY A 92 -10.47 14.43 11.83
C GLY A 92 -10.00 14.43 13.30
N LEU A 93 -10.70 13.67 14.15
CA LEU A 93 -10.37 13.52 15.57
C LEU A 93 -9.31 12.41 15.84
N ASP A 94 -8.86 11.69 14.82
CA ASP A 94 -7.88 10.61 14.99
C ASP A 94 -6.44 11.14 15.12
N GLU A 95 -6.17 11.80 16.23
CA GLU A 95 -4.89 12.46 16.54
C GLU A 95 -3.66 11.55 16.36
N ILE A 96 -3.80 10.25 16.65
CA ILE A 96 -2.71 9.29 16.49
C ILE A 96 -2.18 9.27 15.05
N TYR A 97 -3.08 9.29 14.05
CA TYR A 97 -2.66 9.27 12.65
C TYR A 97 -2.09 10.61 12.18
N THR A 98 -2.57 11.73 12.73
CA THR A 98 -1.94 13.05 12.50
C THR A 98 -0.50 13.04 13.02
N ARG A 99 -0.26 12.60 14.26
CA ARG A 99 1.10 12.48 14.82
C ARG A 99 2.00 11.54 13.99
N TRP A 100 1.45 10.40 13.56
CA TRP A 100 2.19 9.46 12.73
C TRP A 100 2.47 10.00 11.33
N SER A 101 1.56 10.77 10.73
CA SER A 101 1.80 11.47 9.46
C SER A 101 2.92 12.51 9.59
N MET A 102 2.91 13.32 10.65
CA MET A 102 3.96 14.30 10.94
C MET A 102 5.33 13.62 11.11
N ARG A 103 5.39 12.53 11.89
CA ARG A 103 6.62 11.74 12.05
C ARG A 103 7.08 11.14 10.73
N SER A 104 6.16 10.56 9.97
CA SER A 104 6.46 9.95 8.68
C SER A 104 6.94 10.95 7.65
N LEU A 105 6.35 12.14 7.58
CA LEU A 105 6.83 13.18 6.65
C LEU A 105 8.28 13.54 6.92
N ARG A 106 8.65 13.75 8.18
CA ARG A 106 10.05 14.02 8.56
C ARG A 106 10.97 12.88 8.15
N LEU A 107 10.60 11.63 8.46
CA LEU A 107 11.40 10.45 8.12
C LEU A 107 11.54 10.25 6.61
N TRP A 108 10.47 10.51 5.82
CA TRP A 108 10.55 10.51 4.35
C TRP A 108 11.51 11.56 3.84
N GLN A 109 11.42 12.80 4.34
CA GLN A 109 12.30 13.92 3.94
C GLN A 109 13.76 13.64 4.31
N GLU A 110 14.03 13.17 5.53
CA GLU A 110 15.36 12.76 5.98
C GLU A 110 15.94 11.65 5.10
N PHE A 111 15.13 10.64 4.78
CA PHE A 111 15.54 9.54 3.91
C PHE A 111 15.89 10.04 2.50
N PHE A 112 15.02 10.84 1.88
CA PHE A 112 15.24 11.34 0.54
C PHE A 112 16.41 12.32 0.48
N GLY A 113 16.59 13.18 1.47
CA GLY A 113 17.73 14.10 1.57
C GLY A 113 19.04 13.34 1.65
N ARG A 114 19.11 12.31 2.53
CA ARG A 114 20.32 11.50 2.70
C ARG A 114 20.66 10.64 1.46
N THR A 115 19.65 10.15 0.75
CA THR A 115 19.86 9.29 -0.42
C THR A 115 19.94 10.04 -1.74
N GLY A 116 19.73 11.37 -1.73
CA GLY A 116 19.75 12.21 -2.94
C GLY A 116 18.59 11.92 -3.90
N ARG A 117 17.44 11.40 -3.40
CA ARG A 117 16.31 10.99 -4.24
C ARG A 117 15.08 11.85 -3.96
N PRO A 118 14.76 12.85 -4.79
CA PRO A 118 13.63 13.76 -4.57
C PRO A 118 12.29 13.10 -4.92
N LEU A 119 11.84 12.14 -4.11
CA LEU A 119 10.62 11.36 -4.34
C LEU A 119 9.40 11.85 -3.54
N PHE A 120 9.53 12.99 -2.86
CA PHE A 120 8.43 13.73 -2.26
C PHE A 120 8.27 15.06 -2.99
N HIS A 121 7.07 15.33 -3.48
CA HIS A 121 6.69 16.60 -4.09
C HIS A 121 5.77 17.35 -3.12
N ARG A 122 6.25 18.49 -2.60
CA ARG A 122 5.48 19.38 -1.74
C ARG A 122 4.49 20.17 -2.60
N THR A 123 3.40 19.53 -2.99
CA THR A 123 2.34 20.13 -3.80
C THR A 123 1.32 20.89 -2.96
N GLY A 124 1.37 20.75 -1.65
CA GLY A 124 0.24 21.01 -0.78
C GLY A 124 -0.86 19.96 -0.92
N VAL A 125 -1.80 19.94 0.02
CA VAL A 125 -3.04 19.15 -0.06
C VAL A 125 -4.23 20.04 0.19
N LEU A 126 -5.15 20.11 -0.78
CA LEU A 126 -6.40 20.85 -0.68
C LEU A 126 -7.56 19.87 -0.39
N TRP A 127 -8.18 20.03 0.75
CA TRP A 127 -9.45 19.40 1.08
C TRP A 127 -10.59 20.32 0.65
N MET A 128 -11.50 19.81 -0.16
CA MET A 128 -12.66 20.54 -0.65
C MET A 128 -13.87 20.19 0.21
N ALA A 129 -14.31 21.11 1.05
CA ALA A 129 -15.39 20.92 2.01
C ALA A 129 -16.70 21.55 1.54
N GLY A 130 -17.80 20.83 1.75
CA GLY A 130 -19.17 21.33 1.58
C GLY A 130 -19.64 22.15 2.81
N GLU A 131 -20.94 22.38 2.89
CA GLU A 131 -21.56 23.13 3.99
C GLU A 131 -21.43 22.36 5.33
N ASP A 132 -21.59 21.03 5.31
CA ASP A 132 -21.51 20.13 6.47
C ASP A 132 -20.10 19.49 6.63
N GLY A 133 -19.06 20.18 6.29
CA GLY A 133 -17.68 19.67 6.38
C GLY A 133 -17.22 19.33 7.80
N ARG A 134 -17.95 18.45 8.52
CA ARG A 134 -17.69 18.07 9.93
C ARG A 134 -16.32 17.39 10.09
N TYR A 135 -15.93 16.56 9.12
CA TYR A 135 -14.62 15.90 9.17
C TYR A 135 -13.50 16.92 9.00
N GLU A 136 -13.62 17.81 8.02
CA GLU A 136 -12.65 18.87 7.77
C GLU A 136 -12.61 19.86 8.94
N GLN A 137 -13.76 20.17 9.57
CA GLN A 137 -13.81 21.02 10.75
C GLN A 137 -13.09 20.39 11.95
N SER A 138 -13.35 19.11 12.24
CA SER A 138 -12.64 18.40 13.33
C SER A 138 -11.14 18.21 13.02
N THR A 139 -10.80 18.16 11.71
CA THR A 139 -9.40 18.17 11.29
C THR A 139 -8.72 19.49 11.65
N LEU A 140 -9.37 20.65 11.44
CA LEU A 140 -8.81 21.96 11.84
C LEU A 140 -8.49 22.00 13.33
N GLU A 141 -9.39 21.47 14.18
CA GLU A 141 -9.18 21.41 15.64
C GLU A 141 -7.93 20.59 15.98
N THR A 142 -7.80 19.40 15.39
CA THR A 142 -6.65 18.52 15.61
C THR A 142 -5.35 19.14 15.10
N LEU A 143 -5.35 19.74 13.90
CA LEU A 143 -4.17 20.41 13.34
C LEU A 143 -3.73 21.59 14.20
N THR A 144 -4.68 22.40 14.66
CA THR A 144 -4.41 23.53 15.59
C THR A 144 -3.78 23.02 16.89
N LYS A 145 -4.39 22.01 17.52
CA LYS A 145 -3.87 21.38 18.75
C LYS A 145 -2.44 20.89 18.60
N LEU A 146 -2.09 20.34 17.43
CA LEU A 146 -0.79 19.73 17.16
C LEU A 146 0.23 20.69 16.52
N GLY A 147 -0.13 21.95 16.30
CA GLY A 147 0.73 22.97 15.72
C GLY A 147 1.10 22.68 14.25
N VAL A 148 0.24 21.97 13.53
CA VAL A 148 0.42 21.74 12.09
C VAL A 148 0.00 22.97 11.31
N GLN A 149 0.80 23.38 10.33
CA GLN A 149 0.48 24.53 9.48
C GLN A 149 -0.65 24.18 8.50
N PHE A 150 -1.65 25.04 8.44
CA PHE A 150 -2.76 24.95 7.49
C PHE A 150 -3.33 26.33 7.19
N GLU A 151 -4.09 26.42 6.10
CA GLU A 151 -4.88 27.58 5.73
C GLU A 151 -6.35 27.18 5.57
N ARG A 152 -7.27 27.95 6.12
CA ARG A 152 -8.70 27.82 5.83
C ARG A 152 -9.06 28.84 4.76
N LEU A 153 -9.40 28.36 3.57
CA LEU A 153 -9.68 29.19 2.40
C LEU A 153 -11.19 29.30 2.19
N GLY A 154 -11.71 30.53 2.14
CA GLY A 154 -13.09 30.78 1.75
C GLY A 154 -13.31 30.54 0.25
N ARG A 155 -14.55 30.47 -0.20
CA ARG A 155 -14.89 30.24 -1.60
C ARG A 155 -14.24 31.25 -2.57
N PRO A 156 -14.24 32.57 -2.29
CA PRO A 156 -13.59 33.54 -3.18
C PRO A 156 -12.06 33.32 -3.30
N GLU A 157 -11.41 32.91 -2.22
CA GLU A 157 -9.97 32.63 -2.19
C GLU A 157 -9.66 31.36 -2.98
N LEU A 158 -10.48 30.31 -2.86
CA LEU A 158 -10.37 29.09 -3.64
C LEU A 158 -10.43 29.38 -5.14
N GLU A 159 -11.42 30.13 -5.59
CA GLU A 159 -11.60 30.50 -7.00
C GLU A 159 -10.47 31.36 -7.54
N LYS A 160 -9.94 32.27 -6.72
CA LYS A 160 -8.77 33.09 -7.06
C LYS A 160 -7.49 32.27 -7.16
N ARG A 161 -7.25 31.38 -6.20
CA ARG A 161 -5.99 30.62 -6.09
C ARG A 161 -5.95 29.41 -7.05
N PHE A 162 -7.07 28.79 -7.30
CA PHE A 162 -7.19 27.59 -8.14
C PHE A 162 -8.26 27.73 -9.22
N PRO A 163 -8.12 28.69 -10.16
CA PRO A 163 -9.13 29.01 -11.17
C PRO A 163 -9.40 27.85 -12.14
N GLN A 164 -8.54 26.84 -12.21
CA GLN A 164 -8.71 25.62 -12.99
C GLN A 164 -9.70 24.63 -12.38
N ILE A 165 -10.16 24.85 -11.13
CA ILE A 165 -11.11 24.01 -10.42
C ILE A 165 -12.49 24.68 -10.42
N ALA A 166 -13.50 23.99 -10.94
CA ALA A 166 -14.91 24.38 -10.79
C ALA A 166 -15.43 23.84 -9.44
N PHE A 167 -15.50 24.69 -8.43
CA PHE A 167 -15.79 24.26 -7.05
C PHE A 167 -17.24 23.78 -6.80
N GLY A 168 -18.22 24.11 -7.67
CA GLY A 168 -19.60 23.61 -7.55
C GLY A 168 -20.20 23.84 -6.16
N LYS A 169 -20.51 22.77 -5.43
CA LYS A 169 -21.10 22.81 -4.07
C LYS A 169 -20.05 23.02 -2.96
N VAL A 170 -18.77 23.05 -3.26
CA VAL A 170 -17.71 23.31 -2.28
C VAL A 170 -17.87 24.72 -1.72
N LYS A 171 -17.84 24.89 -0.42
CA LYS A 171 -18.03 26.16 0.30
C LYS A 171 -16.73 26.76 0.79
N TRP A 172 -15.81 25.89 1.20
CA TRP A 172 -14.51 26.29 1.73
C TRP A 172 -13.47 25.17 1.53
N GLY A 173 -12.21 25.46 1.77
CA GLY A 173 -11.14 24.48 1.71
C GLY A 173 -10.23 24.54 2.92
N LEU A 174 -9.72 23.36 3.29
CA LEU A 174 -8.56 23.23 4.17
C LEU A 174 -7.35 22.97 3.29
N TYR A 175 -6.34 23.81 3.37
CA TYR A 175 -5.10 23.67 2.63
C TYR A 175 -3.93 23.39 3.56
N GLU A 176 -3.23 22.28 3.34
CA GLU A 176 -2.03 21.86 4.08
C GLU A 176 -0.79 22.14 3.21
N PRO A 177 -0.04 23.24 3.43
CA PRO A 177 1.04 23.66 2.53
C PRO A 177 2.26 22.75 2.55
N ASP A 178 2.52 22.07 3.67
CA ASP A 178 3.68 21.18 3.85
C ASP A 178 3.44 19.74 3.41
N SER A 179 2.18 19.42 3.13
CA SER A 179 1.73 18.12 2.63
C SER A 179 1.96 17.97 1.12
N GLY A 180 1.65 16.81 0.55
CA GLY A 180 1.83 16.63 -0.89
C GLY A 180 1.76 15.19 -1.36
N ALA A 181 2.58 14.84 -2.34
CA ALA A 181 2.59 13.54 -2.98
C ALA A 181 3.96 12.85 -2.92
N LEU A 182 3.93 11.55 -2.65
CA LEU A 182 5.08 10.65 -2.69
C LEU A 182 5.05 9.87 -4.00
N LEU A 183 6.17 9.73 -4.69
CA LEU A 183 6.34 8.83 -5.83
C LEU A 183 6.47 7.39 -5.32
N ALA A 184 5.34 6.77 -5.05
CA ALA A 184 5.18 5.65 -4.14
C ALA A 184 6.00 4.40 -4.48
N ARG A 185 5.89 3.91 -5.72
CA ARG A 185 6.65 2.73 -6.17
C ARG A 185 8.15 2.96 -6.04
N ARG A 186 8.62 4.09 -6.58
CA ARG A 186 10.04 4.46 -6.55
C ARG A 186 10.54 4.69 -5.11
N ALA A 187 9.70 5.24 -4.24
CA ALA A 187 10.03 5.43 -2.84
C ALA A 187 10.24 4.10 -2.11
N VAL A 188 9.36 3.11 -2.30
CA VAL A 188 9.53 1.78 -1.71
C VAL A 188 10.79 1.09 -2.25
N GLN A 189 11.01 1.14 -3.57
CA GLN A 189 12.22 0.60 -4.19
C GLN A 189 13.48 1.23 -3.61
N ALA A 190 13.49 2.56 -3.45
CA ALA A 190 14.62 3.28 -2.86
C ALA A 190 14.90 2.83 -1.41
N VAL A 191 13.85 2.60 -0.60
CA VAL A 191 14.01 2.12 0.78
C VAL A 191 14.63 0.72 0.80
N VAL A 192 14.16 -0.19 -0.05
CA VAL A 192 14.70 -1.55 -0.12
C VAL A 192 16.13 -1.55 -0.65
N GLU A 193 16.42 -0.80 -1.71
CA GLU A 193 17.79 -0.67 -2.24
C GLU A 193 18.76 -0.14 -1.19
N GLU A 194 18.35 0.87 -0.41
CA GLU A 194 19.18 1.42 0.67
C GLU A 194 19.36 0.41 1.81
N ALA A 195 18.32 -0.33 2.18
CA ALA A 195 18.40 -1.37 3.18
C ALA A 195 19.35 -2.49 2.76
N VAL A 196 19.27 -2.94 1.51
CA VAL A 196 20.16 -3.98 0.94
C VAL A 196 21.61 -3.48 0.87
N ARG A 197 21.82 -2.25 0.42
CA ARG A 197 23.18 -1.64 0.39
C ARG A 197 23.83 -1.61 1.78
N ASN A 198 23.03 -1.49 2.83
CA ASN A 198 23.48 -1.44 4.21
C ASN A 198 23.35 -2.79 4.97
N GLY A 199 23.25 -3.92 4.25
CA GLY A 199 23.43 -5.25 4.80
C GLY A 199 22.15 -6.06 5.06
N VAL A 200 20.98 -5.62 4.60
CA VAL A 200 19.79 -6.48 4.54
C VAL A 200 19.95 -7.48 3.40
N ASP A 201 19.85 -8.77 3.70
CA ASP A 201 19.77 -9.79 2.63
C ASP A 201 18.37 -9.74 2.00
N TYR A 202 18.30 -9.74 0.68
CA TYR A 202 17.03 -9.74 -0.06
C TYR A 202 16.84 -11.04 -0.82
N LEU A 203 15.68 -11.69 -0.64
CA LEU A 203 15.31 -12.93 -1.33
C LEU A 203 13.99 -12.72 -2.11
N PRO A 204 14.02 -12.77 -3.46
CA PRO A 204 12.81 -12.70 -4.29
C PRO A 204 12.09 -14.06 -4.28
N GLU A 205 11.52 -14.42 -3.14
CA GLU A 205 10.90 -15.72 -2.88
C GLU A 205 9.55 -15.53 -2.17
N ALA A 206 8.55 -16.27 -2.62
CA ALA A 206 7.29 -16.43 -1.90
C ALA A 206 7.48 -17.39 -0.73
N VAL A 207 6.80 -17.14 0.38
CA VAL A 207 6.78 -18.06 1.52
C VAL A 207 5.50 -18.89 1.54
N GLU A 208 5.59 -20.09 2.09
CA GLU A 208 4.45 -20.93 2.41
C GLU A 208 3.80 -20.48 3.73
N THR A 209 2.54 -20.80 3.92
CA THR A 209 1.86 -20.63 5.20
C THR A 209 2.61 -21.40 6.29
N PRO A 210 3.05 -20.74 7.38
CA PRO A 210 3.64 -21.45 8.51
C PRO A 210 2.62 -22.42 9.15
N ALA A 211 3.09 -23.61 9.50
CA ALA A 211 2.27 -24.61 10.16
C ALA A 211 2.81 -24.90 11.56
N GLY A 212 1.90 -25.30 12.49
CA GLY A 212 2.24 -25.64 13.87
C GLY A 212 1.92 -24.53 14.86
N GLN A 213 2.60 -24.54 16.00
CA GLN A 213 2.44 -23.58 17.11
C GLN A 213 3.74 -23.45 17.92
N GLY A 214 3.77 -22.51 18.85
CA GLY A 214 4.95 -22.22 19.69
C GLY A 214 5.99 -21.39 18.94
N LYS A 215 7.25 -21.70 19.07
CA LYS A 215 8.32 -20.94 18.42
C LYS A 215 8.56 -21.41 17.00
N LEU A 216 8.30 -20.55 16.02
CA LEU A 216 8.58 -20.82 14.62
C LEU A 216 10.10 -20.87 14.40
N SER A 217 10.63 -22.00 13.94
CA SER A 217 12.07 -22.22 13.74
C SER A 217 12.56 -21.73 12.35
N ALA A 218 11.72 -21.81 11.33
CA ALA A 218 12.00 -21.34 9.98
C ALA A 218 10.71 -21.10 9.20
N VAL A 219 10.74 -20.17 8.25
CA VAL A 219 9.75 -20.10 7.17
C VAL A 219 10.26 -20.89 5.98
N THR A 220 9.38 -21.59 5.28
CA THR A 220 9.68 -22.29 4.04
C THR A 220 9.29 -21.43 2.85
N THR A 221 10.17 -21.25 1.88
CA THR A 221 9.84 -20.62 0.61
C THR A 221 9.17 -21.63 -0.33
N ARG A 222 8.45 -21.15 -1.34
CA ARG A 222 7.85 -22.03 -2.36
C ARG A 222 8.88 -22.84 -3.16
N SER A 223 10.13 -22.40 -3.20
CA SER A 223 11.24 -23.18 -3.80
C SER A 223 11.77 -24.27 -2.86
N GLY A 224 11.21 -24.43 -1.64
CA GLY A 224 11.62 -25.43 -0.66
C GLY A 224 12.78 -25.01 0.24
N LYS A 225 13.28 -23.76 0.14
CA LYS A 225 14.33 -23.26 1.03
C LYS A 225 13.76 -22.89 2.40
N GLY A 226 14.45 -23.29 3.48
CA GLY A 226 14.17 -22.87 4.83
C GLY A 226 14.95 -21.59 5.18
N VAL A 227 14.27 -20.58 5.73
CA VAL A 227 14.90 -19.33 6.21
C VAL A 227 14.70 -19.25 7.72
N ARG A 228 15.82 -19.26 8.46
CA ARG A 228 15.85 -19.24 9.94
C ARG A 228 16.03 -17.82 10.47
N ALA A 229 15.18 -17.44 11.43
CA ALA A 229 15.30 -16.18 12.15
C ALA A 229 14.83 -16.30 13.61
N GLY A 230 15.26 -15.36 14.44
CA GLY A 230 14.75 -15.23 15.81
C GLY A 230 13.29 -14.79 15.86
N SER A 231 12.91 -13.86 14.96
CA SER A 231 11.53 -13.35 14.81
C SER A 231 11.16 -13.25 13.33
N TYR A 232 9.86 -13.33 13.06
CA TYR A 232 9.27 -13.26 11.72
C TYR A 232 8.20 -12.18 11.67
N VAL A 233 8.30 -11.24 10.72
CA VAL A 233 7.33 -10.17 10.51
C VAL A 233 6.63 -10.39 9.19
N PHE A 234 5.34 -10.69 9.20
CA PHE A 234 4.53 -10.84 8.01
C PHE A 234 3.85 -9.50 7.66
N ALA A 235 4.43 -8.80 6.68
CA ALA A 235 3.94 -7.53 6.13
C ALA A 235 3.43 -7.71 4.69
N CYS A 236 2.61 -8.77 4.50
CA CYS A 236 2.23 -9.28 3.17
C CYS A 236 1.06 -8.51 2.54
N GLY A 237 0.60 -7.42 3.13
CA GLY A 237 -0.49 -6.61 2.60
C GLY A 237 -1.75 -7.46 2.35
N PRO A 238 -2.43 -7.29 1.20
CA PRO A 238 -3.68 -8.01 0.91
C PRO A 238 -3.59 -9.53 0.93
N TRP A 239 -2.39 -10.10 0.95
CA TRP A 239 -2.17 -11.55 1.08
C TRP A 239 -2.17 -12.05 2.53
N LEU A 240 -2.16 -11.17 3.56
CA LEU A 240 -2.15 -11.61 4.96
C LEU A 240 -3.28 -12.58 5.30
N GLY A 241 -4.50 -12.30 4.83
CA GLY A 241 -5.64 -13.18 5.01
C GLY A 241 -5.50 -14.55 4.32
N LYS A 242 -4.69 -14.63 3.24
CA LYS A 242 -4.39 -15.89 2.56
C LYS A 242 -3.26 -16.68 3.21
N ILE A 243 -2.30 -15.97 3.82
CA ILE A 243 -1.19 -16.61 4.55
C ILE A 243 -1.66 -17.17 5.89
N PHE A 244 -2.60 -16.48 6.54
CA PHE A 244 -3.19 -16.92 7.82
C PHE A 244 -4.72 -17.00 7.71
N PRO A 245 -5.28 -17.94 6.92
CA PRO A 245 -6.70 -17.96 6.61
C PRO A 245 -7.59 -18.16 7.83
N GLU A 246 -7.20 -18.99 8.79
CA GLU A 246 -7.97 -19.24 9.99
C GLU A 246 -7.99 -18.03 10.94
N LEU A 247 -6.90 -17.27 10.98
CA LEU A 247 -6.76 -16.13 11.88
C LEU A 247 -7.24 -14.82 11.26
N LEU A 248 -6.90 -14.57 10.00
CA LEU A 248 -7.07 -13.29 9.31
C LEU A 248 -7.98 -13.34 8.08
N GLY A 249 -8.37 -14.52 7.60
CA GLY A 249 -9.16 -14.67 6.37
C GLY A 249 -10.47 -13.90 6.38
N GLU A 250 -11.10 -13.76 7.55
CA GLU A 250 -12.34 -13.00 7.74
C GLU A 250 -12.12 -11.64 8.46
N ARG A 251 -10.89 -11.20 8.65
CA ARG A 251 -10.53 -9.94 9.35
C ARG A 251 -9.79 -8.95 8.49
N ILE A 252 -9.26 -9.40 7.37
CA ILE A 252 -8.63 -8.59 6.33
C ILE A 252 -9.54 -8.64 5.10
N PHE A 253 -9.97 -7.46 4.66
CA PHE A 253 -10.94 -7.28 3.57
C PHE A 253 -10.27 -6.58 2.39
N PRO A 254 -9.61 -7.31 1.47
CA PRO A 254 -9.08 -6.70 0.27
C PRO A 254 -10.19 -6.18 -0.63
N THR A 255 -10.12 -4.90 -1.02
CA THR A 255 -11.07 -4.28 -1.93
C THR A 255 -10.38 -3.72 -3.16
N ARG A 256 -11.08 -3.77 -4.30
CA ARG A 256 -10.64 -3.24 -5.57
C ARG A 256 -10.74 -1.71 -5.58
N GLN A 257 -9.68 -1.04 -6.05
CA GLN A 257 -9.64 0.41 -6.21
C GLN A 257 -9.19 0.76 -7.63
N GLU A 258 -9.89 1.67 -8.29
CA GLU A 258 -9.60 2.05 -9.66
C GLU A 258 -9.08 3.47 -9.75
N ILE A 259 -8.09 3.67 -10.60
CA ILE A 259 -7.36 4.93 -10.74
C ILE A 259 -7.22 5.25 -12.22
N PHE A 260 -7.37 6.51 -12.55
CA PHE A 260 -7.35 7.03 -13.90
C PHE A 260 -6.35 8.18 -14.00
N PHE A 261 -5.65 8.26 -15.12
CA PHE A 261 -4.77 9.37 -15.45
C PHE A 261 -5.27 10.02 -16.74
N PHE A 262 -5.55 11.31 -16.66
CA PHE A 262 -6.01 12.11 -17.79
C PHE A 262 -4.86 12.91 -18.37
N GLY A 263 -4.69 12.87 -19.69
CA GLY A 263 -3.65 13.61 -20.39
C GLY A 263 -3.90 15.12 -20.31
N VAL A 264 -2.98 15.86 -19.73
CA VAL A 264 -3.04 17.31 -19.68
C VAL A 264 -2.66 17.88 -21.05
N PRO A 265 -3.36 18.91 -21.58
CA PRO A 265 -2.96 19.56 -22.82
C PRO A 265 -1.51 20.02 -22.81
N ALA A 266 -0.83 19.85 -23.92
CA ALA A 266 0.59 20.19 -24.02
C ALA A 266 0.86 21.68 -23.68
N GLY A 267 1.78 21.91 -22.74
CA GLY A 267 2.14 23.26 -22.26
C GLY A 267 1.20 23.84 -21.20
N ASP A 268 0.12 23.17 -20.83
CA ASP A 268 -0.78 23.64 -19.76
C ASP A 268 -0.27 23.31 -18.37
N GLN A 269 0.43 24.26 -17.76
CA GLN A 269 1.02 24.11 -16.42
C GLN A 269 -0.01 24.24 -15.28
N ARG A 270 -1.27 24.59 -15.56
CA ARG A 270 -2.29 24.76 -14.51
C ARG A 270 -2.62 23.50 -13.75
N PHE A 271 -2.34 22.32 -14.33
CA PHE A 271 -2.60 21.00 -13.73
C PHE A 271 -1.34 20.32 -13.17
N ALA A 272 -0.19 21.00 -13.24
CA ALA A 272 1.08 20.56 -12.67
C ALA A 272 1.44 21.35 -11.39
N PRO A 273 2.32 20.83 -10.51
CA PRO A 273 2.85 21.61 -9.40
C PRO A 273 3.70 22.80 -9.91
N PRO A 274 3.71 23.94 -9.24
CA PRO A 274 2.99 24.27 -7.98
C PRO A 274 1.57 24.79 -8.18
N ALA A 275 1.09 24.96 -9.42
CA ALA A 275 -0.19 25.59 -9.72
C ALA A 275 -1.38 24.71 -9.27
N MET A 276 -1.23 23.38 -9.31
CA MET A 276 -2.25 22.44 -8.86
C MET A 276 -1.77 21.67 -7.62
N PRO A 277 -2.50 21.73 -6.50
CA PRO A 277 -2.21 20.90 -5.35
C PRO A 277 -2.71 19.46 -5.55
N THR A 278 -2.23 18.55 -4.73
CA THR A 278 -2.96 17.31 -4.45
C THR A 278 -4.29 17.67 -3.79
N TRP A 279 -5.36 16.94 -4.09
CA TRP A 279 -6.69 17.32 -3.60
C TRP A 279 -7.52 16.12 -3.15
N ILE A 280 -8.48 16.38 -2.24
CA ILE A 280 -9.42 15.42 -1.67
C ILE A 280 -10.77 16.10 -1.59
N CYS A 281 -11.84 15.42 -2.03
CA CYS A 281 -13.22 15.83 -1.88
C CYS A 281 -14.01 14.65 -1.29
N LEU A 282 -14.16 14.62 0.03
CA LEU A 282 -14.85 13.51 0.70
C LEU A 282 -16.33 13.43 0.32
N ALA A 283 -16.97 14.58 0.14
CA ALA A 283 -18.38 14.62 -0.27
C ALA A 283 -18.67 13.97 -1.64
N ASP A 284 -17.65 13.89 -2.49
CA ASP A 284 -17.74 13.28 -3.84
C ASP A 284 -17.07 11.90 -3.88
N ASP A 285 -16.51 11.41 -2.76
CA ASP A 285 -15.66 10.20 -2.71
C ASP A 285 -14.50 10.21 -3.73
N MET A 286 -13.91 11.39 -3.97
CA MET A 286 -12.89 11.57 -4.98
C MET A 286 -11.62 12.20 -4.42
N TYR A 287 -10.49 11.80 -4.97
CA TYR A 287 -9.19 12.41 -4.71
C TYR A 287 -8.33 12.44 -5.97
N GLY A 288 -7.32 13.26 -5.97
CA GLY A 288 -6.38 13.29 -7.08
C GLY A 288 -5.03 13.87 -6.75
N VAL A 289 -4.16 13.72 -7.72
CA VAL A 289 -2.78 14.19 -7.68
C VAL A 289 -2.51 14.93 -8.97
N PRO A 290 -1.85 16.11 -8.95
CA PRO A 290 -1.54 16.87 -10.15
C PRO A 290 -0.69 16.05 -11.13
N ASP A 291 -0.60 16.54 -12.35
CA ASP A 291 0.30 15.97 -13.35
C ASP A 291 1.77 16.14 -12.90
N MET A 292 2.32 15.07 -12.35
CA MET A 292 3.71 15.01 -11.94
C MET A 292 4.53 14.26 -12.98
N GLU A 293 5.64 14.84 -13.39
CA GLU A 293 6.56 14.24 -14.36
C GLU A 293 5.85 13.87 -15.70
N SER A 294 4.82 14.63 -16.09
CA SER A 294 4.04 14.42 -17.33
C SER A 294 3.37 13.03 -17.43
N ARG A 295 2.98 12.46 -16.29
CA ARG A 295 2.27 11.16 -16.24
C ARG A 295 0.76 11.28 -16.43
N GLY A 296 0.23 12.49 -16.42
CA GLY A 296 -1.18 12.79 -16.47
C GLY A 296 -1.79 13.13 -15.12
N PHE A 297 -2.90 13.85 -15.18
CA PHE A 297 -3.68 14.26 -14.01
C PHE A 297 -4.41 13.06 -13.43
N LYS A 298 -4.03 12.67 -12.21
CA LYS A 298 -4.54 11.47 -11.55
C LYS A 298 -5.85 11.75 -10.83
N VAL A 299 -6.82 10.85 -11.04
CA VAL A 299 -8.10 10.82 -10.33
C VAL A 299 -8.36 9.40 -9.80
N GLY A 300 -8.84 9.29 -8.58
CA GLY A 300 -9.20 8.04 -7.95
C GLY A 300 -10.49 8.16 -7.16
N LEU A 301 -11.24 7.05 -7.11
CA LEU A 301 -12.39 6.90 -6.22
C LEU A 301 -11.88 6.49 -4.84
N ASP A 302 -12.36 7.16 -3.80
CA ASP A 302 -11.89 6.91 -2.42
C ASP A 302 -12.79 5.95 -1.64
N ARG A 303 -13.98 5.63 -2.14
CA ARG A 303 -14.85 4.61 -1.55
C ARG A 303 -14.29 3.21 -1.72
N HIS A 304 -14.63 2.29 -0.81
CA HIS A 304 -14.30 0.88 -0.96
C HIS A 304 -15.01 0.28 -2.19
N GLY A 305 -14.23 -0.28 -3.10
CA GLY A 305 -14.74 -1.07 -4.20
C GLY A 305 -15.16 -2.48 -3.75
N PRO A 306 -15.56 -3.35 -4.69
CA PRO A 306 -15.93 -4.73 -4.38
C PRO A 306 -14.74 -5.53 -3.82
N ALA A 307 -15.05 -6.66 -3.16
CA ALA A 307 -14.04 -7.61 -2.70
C ALA A 307 -13.08 -8.00 -3.85
N PHE A 308 -11.79 -8.10 -3.53
CA PHE A 308 -10.77 -8.31 -4.54
C PHE A 308 -9.76 -9.38 -4.13
N ASP A 309 -9.67 -10.43 -4.92
CA ASP A 309 -8.63 -11.45 -4.73
C ASP A 309 -7.27 -10.93 -5.26
N PRO A 310 -6.22 -10.83 -4.42
CA PRO A 310 -4.94 -10.29 -4.83
C PRO A 310 -4.18 -11.13 -5.86
N ASP A 311 -4.51 -12.44 -5.99
CA ASP A 311 -3.86 -13.36 -6.94
C ASP A 311 -4.53 -13.35 -8.31
N ILE A 312 -5.85 -13.57 -8.35
CA ILE A 312 -6.61 -13.80 -9.58
C ILE A 312 -7.54 -12.65 -9.97
N GLY A 313 -7.70 -11.63 -9.11
CA GLY A 313 -8.55 -10.48 -9.37
C GLY A 313 -8.17 -9.77 -10.68
N ARG A 314 -9.16 -9.54 -11.54
CA ARG A 314 -8.96 -8.89 -12.84
C ARG A 314 -8.49 -7.44 -12.66
N ARG A 315 -7.35 -7.09 -13.28
CA ARG A 315 -6.71 -5.77 -13.17
C ARG A 315 -6.95 -4.87 -14.39
N VAL A 316 -8.18 -4.88 -14.87
CA VAL A 316 -8.66 -3.96 -15.93
C VAL A 316 -9.80 -3.16 -15.33
N VAL A 317 -9.75 -1.83 -15.42
CA VAL A 317 -10.80 -0.94 -14.88
C VAL A 317 -12.16 -1.22 -15.53
N THR A 318 -13.23 -0.92 -14.81
CA THR A 318 -14.59 -1.06 -15.33
C THR A 318 -14.97 0.13 -16.19
N ALA A 319 -15.84 -0.07 -17.16
CA ALA A 319 -16.38 1.02 -17.98
C ALA A 319 -17.19 2.02 -17.14
N GLU A 320 -17.93 1.51 -16.13
CA GLU A 320 -18.73 2.33 -15.23
C GLU A 320 -17.85 3.28 -14.40
N SER A 321 -16.77 2.78 -13.79
CA SER A 321 -15.86 3.61 -13.00
C SER A 321 -15.10 4.62 -13.87
N LEU A 322 -14.77 4.24 -15.11
CA LEU A 322 -14.16 5.16 -16.06
C LEU A 322 -15.11 6.30 -16.43
N GLU A 323 -16.37 5.99 -16.71
CA GLU A 323 -17.38 6.99 -17.03
C GLU A 323 -17.64 7.94 -15.85
N LEU A 324 -17.72 7.40 -14.63
CA LEU A 324 -17.83 8.21 -13.41
C LEU A 324 -16.64 9.17 -13.26
N ALA A 325 -15.42 8.68 -13.48
CA ALA A 325 -14.23 9.53 -13.43
C ALA A 325 -14.22 10.61 -14.51
N ARG A 326 -14.62 10.29 -15.75
CA ARG A 326 -14.76 11.26 -16.86
C ARG A 326 -15.77 12.35 -16.54
N LYS A 327 -16.95 11.96 -16.06
CA LYS A 327 -18.00 12.90 -15.65
C LYS A 327 -17.48 13.83 -14.56
N TYR A 328 -16.85 13.28 -13.52
CA TYR A 328 -16.29 14.09 -12.46
C TYR A 328 -15.20 15.06 -12.95
N VAL A 329 -14.30 14.61 -13.82
CA VAL A 329 -13.28 15.47 -14.41
C VAL A 329 -13.90 16.59 -15.24
N ALA A 330 -14.91 16.29 -16.08
CA ALA A 330 -15.60 17.29 -16.89
C ALA A 330 -16.30 18.36 -16.04
N GLU A 331 -16.89 17.97 -14.92
CA GLU A 331 -17.60 18.87 -14.00
C GLU A 331 -16.63 19.69 -13.12
N ARG A 332 -15.60 19.04 -12.57
CA ARG A 332 -14.69 19.64 -11.59
C ARG A 332 -13.49 20.35 -12.21
N PHE A 333 -13.01 19.88 -13.35
CA PHE A 333 -11.87 20.40 -14.09
C PHE A 333 -12.22 20.64 -15.56
N PRO A 334 -13.03 21.67 -15.87
CA PRO A 334 -13.62 21.86 -17.21
C PRO A 334 -12.63 21.90 -18.37
N ALA A 335 -11.40 22.37 -18.12
CA ALA A 335 -10.35 22.37 -19.13
C ALA A 335 -9.82 20.96 -19.49
N LEU A 336 -10.15 19.94 -18.69
CA LEU A 336 -9.82 18.53 -18.94
C LEU A 336 -11.03 17.69 -19.37
N LYS A 337 -12.19 18.28 -19.69
CA LYS A 337 -13.43 17.56 -20.04
C LYS A 337 -13.24 16.55 -21.18
N ASP A 338 -12.45 16.90 -22.19
CA ASP A 338 -12.16 16.09 -23.36
C ASP A 338 -10.78 15.41 -23.30
N ALA A 339 -10.11 15.47 -22.15
CA ALA A 339 -8.77 14.91 -21.98
C ALA A 339 -8.76 13.39 -22.23
N PRO A 340 -7.78 12.88 -22.98
CA PRO A 340 -7.64 11.44 -23.16
C PRO A 340 -7.26 10.77 -21.86
N VAL A 341 -7.74 9.54 -21.64
CA VAL A 341 -7.22 8.69 -20.57
C VAL A 341 -5.93 8.06 -21.05
N VAL A 342 -4.81 8.44 -20.44
CA VAL A 342 -3.47 7.99 -20.86
C VAL A 342 -3.00 6.75 -20.11
N GLU A 343 -3.53 6.53 -18.90
CA GLU A 343 -3.24 5.32 -18.11
C GLU A 343 -4.44 4.99 -17.20
N THR A 344 -4.67 3.70 -17.00
CA THR A 344 -5.61 3.21 -15.98
C THR A 344 -4.93 2.18 -15.11
N ARG A 345 -5.36 2.08 -13.85
CA ARG A 345 -4.79 1.11 -12.93
C ARG A 345 -5.81 0.56 -11.95
N VAL A 346 -5.77 -0.75 -11.73
CA VAL A 346 -6.44 -1.39 -10.60
C VAL A 346 -5.46 -1.57 -9.46
N CYS A 347 -5.72 -0.90 -8.36
CA CYS A 347 -5.06 -1.03 -7.08
C CYS A 347 -5.94 -1.87 -6.14
N GLN A 348 -5.52 -2.04 -4.90
CA GLN A 348 -6.30 -2.70 -3.86
C GLN A 348 -6.00 -2.07 -2.51
N TYR A 349 -7.03 -1.95 -1.67
CA TYR A 349 -6.86 -1.68 -0.26
C TYR A 349 -6.78 -3.00 0.50
N GLU A 350 -6.19 -2.98 1.66
CA GLU A 350 -6.12 -4.04 2.64
C GLU A 350 -6.82 -3.52 3.90
N ASN A 351 -8.13 -3.72 3.97
CA ASN A 351 -8.94 -3.12 5.01
C ASN A 351 -9.03 -4.02 6.24
N THR A 352 -9.08 -3.41 7.41
CA THR A 352 -9.52 -4.01 8.67
C THR A 352 -10.96 -3.58 8.98
N SER A 353 -11.59 -4.21 9.97
CA SER A 353 -12.98 -3.89 10.34
C SER A 353 -13.19 -2.45 10.79
N ASN A 354 -12.20 -1.84 11.43
CA ASN A 354 -12.25 -0.50 12.02
C ASN A 354 -11.37 0.54 11.30
N GLY A 355 -10.66 0.14 10.23
CA GLY A 355 -9.75 1.00 9.49
C GLY A 355 -8.38 1.19 10.14
N ASP A 356 -8.17 0.75 11.37
CA ASP A 356 -6.89 0.84 12.06
C ASP A 356 -5.90 -0.23 11.57
N PHE A 357 -4.61 0.06 11.63
CA PHE A 357 -3.56 -0.89 11.32
C PHE A 357 -3.63 -2.13 12.21
N LEU A 358 -3.14 -3.25 11.70
CA LEU A 358 -2.86 -4.45 12.47
C LEU A 358 -1.35 -4.50 12.72
N ILE A 359 -0.94 -4.41 13.99
CA ILE A 359 0.44 -4.61 14.43
C ILE A 359 0.37 -5.39 15.72
N ASP A 360 0.48 -6.72 15.64
CA ASP A 360 0.33 -7.59 16.79
C ASP A 360 1.09 -8.91 16.60
N ARG A 361 1.20 -9.68 17.66
CA ARG A 361 1.74 -11.04 17.61
C ARG A 361 0.70 -12.03 17.10
N HIS A 362 1.15 -13.07 16.43
CA HIS A 362 0.31 -14.20 16.07
C HIS A 362 -0.06 -14.98 17.34
N SER A 363 -1.34 -15.36 17.46
CA SER A 363 -1.85 -16.02 18.68
C SER A 363 -1.25 -17.39 18.98
N ALA A 364 -0.83 -18.13 17.94
CA ALA A 364 -0.28 -19.48 18.07
C ALA A 364 1.25 -19.53 17.99
N PHE A 365 1.93 -18.46 17.53
CA PHE A 365 3.39 -18.40 17.40
C PHE A 365 3.98 -17.31 18.28
N GLU A 366 4.94 -17.65 19.11
CA GLU A 366 5.57 -16.73 20.06
C GLU A 366 6.41 -15.62 19.39
N ASN A 367 7.01 -15.92 18.23
CA ASN A 367 7.96 -15.06 17.54
C ASN A 367 7.49 -14.61 16.15
N VAL A 368 6.19 -14.67 15.88
CA VAL A 368 5.58 -14.20 14.63
C VAL A 368 4.77 -12.93 14.87
N TRP A 369 5.03 -11.92 14.05
CA TRP A 369 4.36 -10.63 14.05
C TRP A 369 3.55 -10.45 12.77
N LEU A 370 2.35 -9.91 12.92
CA LEU A 370 1.41 -9.58 11.86
C LEU A 370 1.42 -8.06 11.67
N VAL A 371 1.74 -7.59 10.48
CA VAL A 371 1.83 -6.16 10.17
C VAL A 371 1.06 -5.87 8.89
N GLY A 372 -0.04 -5.14 8.99
CA GLY A 372 -0.90 -4.87 7.84
C GLY A 372 -2.07 -3.95 8.16
N GLY A 373 -3.17 -4.12 7.44
CA GLY A 373 -4.38 -3.35 7.64
C GLY A 373 -4.25 -1.88 7.21
N GLY A 374 -3.55 -1.62 6.12
CA GLY A 374 -3.29 -0.26 5.63
C GLY A 374 -4.53 0.55 5.26
N SER A 375 -5.69 -0.09 5.10
CA SER A 375 -7.06 0.46 5.01
C SER A 375 -7.20 1.73 4.15
N GLY A 376 -6.52 1.77 3.00
CA GLY A 376 -6.54 2.91 2.08
C GLY A 376 -5.61 4.07 2.44
N HIS A 377 -5.20 4.21 3.70
CA HIS A 377 -4.40 5.35 4.16
C HIS A 377 -2.98 5.02 4.65
N GLY A 378 -2.59 3.73 4.66
CA GLY A 378 -1.36 3.26 5.31
C GLY A 378 -0.05 3.71 4.68
N PHE A 379 0.00 3.95 3.36
CA PHE A 379 1.27 4.17 2.64
C PHE A 379 2.16 5.25 3.27
N LYS A 380 1.59 6.43 3.53
CA LYS A 380 2.34 7.57 4.08
C LYS A 380 2.98 7.26 5.44
N HIS A 381 2.35 6.36 6.22
CA HIS A 381 2.77 5.98 7.56
C HIS A 381 3.91 4.93 7.59
N GLY A 382 4.33 4.42 6.44
CA GLY A 382 5.38 3.40 6.36
C GLY A 382 6.60 3.67 7.26
N PRO A 383 7.19 4.88 7.25
CA PRO A 383 8.34 5.19 8.10
C PRO A 383 8.04 5.08 9.60
N ALA A 384 7.00 5.75 10.09
CA ALA A 384 6.65 5.72 11.51
C ALA A 384 6.18 4.33 11.96
N LEU A 385 5.45 3.62 11.10
CA LEU A 385 5.05 2.24 11.36
C LEU A 385 6.27 1.30 11.44
N GLY A 386 7.20 1.40 10.50
CA GLY A 386 8.42 0.59 10.51
C GLY A 386 9.30 0.89 11.74
N GLU A 387 9.41 2.16 12.13
CA GLU A 387 10.09 2.59 13.36
C GLU A 387 9.42 1.96 14.59
N TYR A 388 8.09 2.02 14.68
CA TYR A 388 7.32 1.43 15.76
C TYR A 388 7.50 -0.10 15.83
N VAL A 389 7.36 -0.82 14.72
CA VAL A 389 7.54 -2.28 14.67
C VAL A 389 8.97 -2.68 15.07
N ALA A 390 9.98 -1.95 14.58
CA ALA A 390 11.38 -2.21 14.97
C ALA A 390 11.58 -2.00 16.47
N ALA A 391 11.02 -0.94 17.07
CA ALA A 391 11.10 -0.69 18.50
C ALA A 391 10.42 -1.80 19.32
N GLN A 392 9.24 -2.29 18.91
CA GLN A 392 8.56 -3.42 19.56
C GLN A 392 9.39 -4.70 19.56
N LEU A 393 10.12 -4.96 18.47
CA LEU A 393 10.94 -6.15 18.31
C LEU A 393 12.26 -6.09 19.07
N THR A 394 12.84 -4.90 19.26
CA THR A 394 14.22 -4.75 19.80
C THR A 394 14.25 -4.27 21.25
N ALA A 395 13.40 -3.33 21.61
CA ALA A 395 13.41 -2.69 22.91
C ALA A 395 12.18 -3.06 23.77
N GLY A 396 11.12 -3.58 23.14
CA GLY A 396 9.83 -3.68 23.78
C GLY A 396 9.19 -2.30 23.95
N GLY A 397 8.08 -2.24 24.62
CA GLY A 397 7.38 -0.97 24.87
C GLY A 397 5.88 -1.19 24.93
N PRO A 398 5.10 -0.16 25.30
CA PRO A 398 3.66 -0.27 25.32
C PRO A 398 3.14 -0.44 23.88
N ALA A 399 2.35 -1.50 23.68
CA ALA A 399 1.66 -1.69 22.42
C ALA A 399 0.50 -0.70 22.30
N GLU A 400 0.26 -0.16 21.09
CA GLU A 400 -0.92 0.65 20.81
C GLU A 400 -2.16 -0.27 20.76
N PRO A 401 -3.11 -0.16 21.70
CA PRO A 401 -4.24 -1.09 21.76
C PRO A 401 -5.11 -1.11 20.51
N ARG A 402 -5.19 0.01 19.78
CA ARG A 402 -5.96 0.11 18.52
C ARG A 402 -5.42 -0.81 17.43
N PHE A 403 -4.13 -1.14 17.46
CA PHE A 403 -3.46 -1.97 16.45
C PHE A 403 -3.51 -3.46 16.77
N SER A 404 -4.04 -3.82 17.94
CA SER A 404 -4.15 -5.23 18.35
C SER A 404 -5.10 -6.02 17.46
N LEU A 405 -4.79 -7.30 17.26
CA LEU A 405 -5.63 -8.29 16.59
C LEU A 405 -7.01 -8.41 17.26
N ALA A 406 -7.09 -8.24 18.58
CA ALA A 406 -8.32 -8.30 19.34
C ALA A 406 -9.34 -7.24 18.89
N THR A 407 -8.90 -6.11 18.34
CA THR A 407 -9.78 -5.06 17.82
C THR A 407 -10.27 -5.30 16.39
N LYS A 408 -9.71 -6.30 15.70
CA LYS A 408 -10.05 -6.61 14.30
C LYS A 408 -11.17 -7.63 14.26
N GLN A 409 -12.38 -7.16 13.93
CA GLN A 409 -13.60 -7.98 13.85
C GLN A 409 -13.75 -8.59 12.45
N LYS A 410 -14.68 -9.55 12.33
CA LYS A 410 -15.00 -10.25 11.08
C LYS A 410 -15.98 -9.48 10.18
N VAL A 411 -16.48 -8.35 10.62
CA VAL A 411 -17.40 -7.50 9.87
C VAL A 411 -16.75 -6.12 9.68
N GLN A 412 -16.65 -5.69 8.44
CA GLN A 412 -16.13 -4.36 8.11
C GLN A 412 -17.16 -3.30 8.49
N LYS A 413 -16.79 -2.40 9.40
CA LYS A 413 -17.68 -1.35 9.93
C LYS A 413 -17.33 0.05 9.44
N ARG A 414 -16.13 0.23 8.89
CA ARG A 414 -15.62 1.55 8.51
C ARG A 414 -15.46 1.66 7.00
N ALA A 415 -15.97 2.74 6.45
CA ALA A 415 -15.64 3.19 5.10
C ALA A 415 -14.24 3.84 5.10
N VAL A 416 -13.72 4.18 3.92
CA VAL A 416 -12.49 4.97 3.78
C VAL A 416 -12.69 6.35 4.41
N PHE A 417 -11.59 6.96 4.85
CA PHE A 417 -11.57 8.34 5.37
C PHE A 417 -11.60 9.34 4.26
#